data_625997a168579ccdd08afb11d8e2fe27
#
_entry.id   625997a168579ccdd08afb11d8e2fe27
#
_cell.length_a   1.000
_cell.length_b   1.000
_cell.length_c   1.000
_cell.angle_alpha   90.00
_cell.angle_beta   90.00
_cell.angle_gamma   90.00
#
_symmetry.space_group_name_H-M   'P 1'
#
loop_
_entity.id
_entity.type
_entity.pdbx_description
1 polymer ?
#
loop_
_entity_poly.entity_id
_entity_poly.type
_entity_poly.pdbx_seq_one_letter_code
_entity_poly.pdbx_strand_id
1 'polypeptide(L)'
;MFKNLFSKKKETNEKYILIAALLVHAAKIDKMYSDVEKKIIKKAIINLDQSNSSEIDKILEKAEKKEEESNQILEFTKEIKKYSSDFRFKIIEILWEIVYSDGTNDIYESNLIRRVCGLLYVSDKDNGIIKLKVQKKLK
;
A
#
# COMPACT_ATOMS: atom_id res chain seq x y z
N MET A 1 -25.92 5.82 18.55
CA MET A 1 -25.02 4.67 18.55
C MET A 1 -24.83 4.02 17.20
N PHE A 2 -25.88 3.69 16.48
CA PHE A 2 -25.78 3.06 15.17
C PHE A 2 -25.07 3.94 14.12
N LYS A 3 -25.34 5.25 14.15
CA LYS A 3 -24.73 6.18 13.19
C LYS A 3 -23.21 6.25 13.35
N ASN A 4 -22.70 6.17 14.58
CA ASN A 4 -21.26 6.23 14.83
C ASN A 4 -20.54 4.96 14.38
N LEU A 5 -21.17 3.81 14.49
CA LEU A 5 -20.61 2.54 14.05
C LEU A 5 -20.47 2.49 12.53
N PHE A 6 -21.49 2.94 11.82
CA PHE A 6 -21.45 2.99 10.35
C PHE A 6 -20.42 4.00 9.85
N SER A 7 -20.30 5.16 10.52
CA SER A 7 -19.32 6.18 10.15
C SER A 7 -17.90 5.69 10.34
N LYS A 8 -17.60 5.01 11.46
CA LYS A 8 -16.28 4.46 11.72
C LYS A 8 -15.92 3.36 10.72
N LYS A 9 -16.86 2.48 10.38
CA LYS A 9 -16.64 1.43 9.40
C LYS A 9 -16.38 2.01 8.01
N LYS A 10 -17.14 3.05 7.64
CA LYS A 10 -16.97 3.75 6.36
C LYS A 10 -15.60 4.45 6.27
N GLU A 11 -15.20 5.13 7.34
CA GLU A 11 -13.90 5.80 7.43
C GLU A 11 -12.74 4.79 7.34
N THR A 12 -12.87 3.66 8.05
CA THR A 12 -11.88 2.60 8.06
C THR A 12 -11.73 2.01 6.66
N ASN A 13 -12.84 1.73 5.96
CA ASN A 13 -12.81 1.20 4.62
C ASN A 13 -12.17 2.20 3.66
N GLU A 14 -12.49 3.48 3.78
CA GLU A 14 -11.90 4.52 2.95
C GLU A 14 -10.38 4.59 3.12
N LYS A 15 -9.90 4.52 4.36
CA LYS A 15 -8.47 4.46 4.67
C LYS A 15 -7.78 3.31 3.92
N TYR A 16 -8.35 2.12 4.01
CA TYR A 16 -7.75 0.93 3.40
C TYR A 16 -7.91 0.89 1.89
N ILE A 17 -8.96 1.51 1.36
CA ILE A 17 -9.12 1.70 -0.07
C ILE A 17 -7.98 2.59 -0.61
N LEU A 18 -7.65 3.68 0.08
CA LEU A 18 -6.56 4.57 -0.33
C LEU A 18 -5.21 3.88 -0.25
N ILE A 19 -4.97 3.12 0.82
CA ILE A 19 -3.74 2.34 0.96
C ILE A 19 -3.64 1.32 -0.17
N ALA A 20 -4.71 0.56 -0.40
CA ALA A 20 -4.73 -0.44 -1.46
C ALA A 20 -4.55 0.20 -2.84
N ALA A 21 -5.12 1.39 -3.08
CA ALA A 21 -4.93 2.11 -4.34
C ALA A 21 -3.47 2.46 -4.58
N LEU A 22 -2.75 2.88 -3.54
CA LEU A 22 -1.31 3.13 -3.64
C LEU A 22 -0.54 1.85 -3.99
N LEU A 23 -0.90 0.74 -3.35
CA LEU A 23 -0.26 -0.55 -3.61
C LEU A 23 -0.54 -1.05 -5.03
N VAL A 24 -1.77 -0.86 -5.52
CA VAL A 24 -2.15 -1.19 -6.89
C VAL A 24 -1.33 -0.35 -7.88
N HIS A 25 -1.18 0.93 -7.60
CA HIS A 25 -0.38 1.82 -8.44
C HIS A 25 1.06 1.33 -8.54
N ALA A 26 1.65 0.93 -7.43
CA ALA A 26 3.01 0.38 -7.40
C ALA A 26 3.11 -0.90 -8.23
N ALA A 27 2.10 -1.77 -8.12
CA ALA A 27 2.08 -3.03 -8.84
C ALA A 27 1.92 -2.83 -10.37
N LYS A 28 1.28 -1.74 -10.79
CA LYS A 28 1.06 -1.45 -12.22
C LYS A 28 2.25 -0.81 -12.93
N ILE A 29 3.28 -0.41 -12.19
CA ILE A 29 4.40 0.33 -12.79
C ILE A 29 5.13 -0.48 -13.86
N ASP A 30 5.24 -1.80 -13.67
CA ASP A 30 5.88 -2.68 -14.65
C ASP A 30 4.91 -3.16 -15.74
N LYS A 31 3.69 -2.62 -15.74
CA LYS A 31 2.60 -2.95 -16.67
C LYS A 31 2.06 -4.37 -16.54
N MET A 32 2.48 -5.09 -15.50
CA MET A 32 2.03 -6.47 -15.24
C MET A 32 1.41 -6.60 -13.86
N TYR A 33 0.19 -6.09 -13.71
CA TYR A 33 -0.57 -6.23 -12.47
C TYR A 33 -1.12 -7.65 -12.41
N SER A 34 -0.36 -8.56 -11.84
CA SER A 34 -0.63 -9.99 -11.83
C SER A 34 -1.54 -10.42 -10.68
N ASP A 35 -2.07 -11.65 -10.79
CA ASP A 35 -2.85 -12.27 -9.72
C ASP A 35 -2.02 -12.47 -8.45
N VAL A 36 -0.71 -12.73 -8.60
CA VAL A 36 0.21 -12.86 -7.47
C VAL A 36 0.29 -11.55 -6.69
N GLU A 37 0.41 -10.42 -7.41
CA GLU A 37 0.46 -9.12 -6.80
C GLU A 37 -0.87 -8.77 -6.11
N LYS A 38 -1.99 -9.12 -6.71
CA LYS A 38 -3.31 -8.93 -6.08
C LYS A 38 -3.42 -9.68 -4.76
N LYS A 39 -2.92 -10.92 -4.71
CA LYS A 39 -2.91 -11.71 -3.48
C LYS A 39 -2.03 -11.08 -2.39
N ILE A 40 -0.88 -10.55 -2.78
CA ILE A 40 0.02 -9.86 -1.85
C ILE A 40 -0.68 -8.65 -1.26
N ILE A 41 -1.35 -7.85 -2.09
CA ILE A 41 -2.08 -6.66 -1.65
C ILE A 41 -3.21 -7.03 -0.69
N LYS A 42 -4.02 -8.02 -1.04
CA LYS A 42 -5.11 -8.49 -0.18
C LYS A 42 -4.59 -8.95 1.19
N LYS A 43 -3.56 -9.77 1.19
CA LYS A 43 -2.95 -10.28 2.42
C LYS A 43 -2.40 -9.13 3.27
N ALA A 44 -1.76 -8.17 2.64
CA ALA A 44 -1.20 -7.01 3.35
C ALA A 44 -2.29 -6.18 4.02
N ILE A 45 -3.39 -5.91 3.31
CA ILE A 45 -4.50 -5.14 3.86
C ILE A 45 -5.16 -5.88 5.03
N ILE A 46 -5.32 -7.19 4.93
CA ILE A 46 -5.86 -8.01 6.03
C ILE A 46 -4.92 -7.98 7.22
N ASN A 47 -3.60 -8.07 6.98
CA ASN A 47 -2.60 -8.04 8.07
C ASN A 47 -2.54 -6.69 8.77
N LEU A 48 -2.84 -5.59 8.07
CA LEU A 48 -2.90 -4.27 8.70
C LEU A 48 -4.09 -4.17 9.65
N ASP A 49 -5.21 -4.79 9.32
CA ASP A 49 -6.39 -4.85 10.16
C ASP A 49 -7.24 -6.06 9.76
N GLN A 50 -7.33 -7.04 10.66
CA GLN A 50 -8.04 -8.30 10.40
C GLN A 50 -9.52 -8.09 10.06
N SER A 51 -10.12 -6.98 10.49
CA SER A 51 -11.52 -6.68 10.17
C SER A 51 -11.74 -6.47 8.67
N ASN A 52 -10.67 -6.25 7.90
CA ASN A 52 -10.76 -6.10 6.45
C ASN A 52 -11.04 -7.41 5.72
N SER A 53 -10.87 -8.56 6.38
CA SER A 53 -10.98 -9.86 5.72
C SER A 53 -12.35 -10.09 5.08
N SER A 54 -13.43 -9.65 5.72
CA SER A 54 -14.79 -9.83 5.20
C SER A 54 -15.11 -8.94 4.00
N GLU A 55 -14.37 -7.84 3.83
CA GLU A 55 -14.61 -6.84 2.79
C GLU A 55 -13.47 -6.74 1.79
N ILE A 56 -12.50 -7.64 1.86
CA ILE A 56 -11.24 -7.47 1.13
C ILE A 56 -11.42 -7.39 -0.39
N ASP A 57 -12.33 -8.18 -0.95
CA ASP A 57 -12.55 -8.15 -2.40
C ASP A 57 -13.16 -6.82 -2.83
N LYS A 58 -14.08 -6.28 -2.04
CA LYS A 58 -14.69 -4.96 -2.29
C LYS A 58 -13.67 -3.84 -2.13
N ILE A 59 -12.81 -3.94 -1.12
CA ILE A 59 -11.75 -2.94 -0.88
C ILE A 59 -10.83 -2.89 -2.09
N LEU A 60 -10.38 -4.05 -2.56
CA LEU A 60 -9.49 -4.10 -3.72
C LEU A 60 -10.17 -3.59 -4.99
N GLU A 61 -11.41 -3.99 -5.23
CA GLU A 61 -12.16 -3.53 -6.39
C GLU A 61 -12.29 -2.00 -6.42
N LYS A 62 -12.67 -1.41 -5.29
CA LYS A 62 -12.77 0.05 -5.16
C LYS A 62 -11.41 0.73 -5.29
N ALA A 63 -10.37 0.09 -4.77
CA ALA A 63 -9.00 0.62 -4.87
C ALA A 63 -8.52 0.63 -6.32
N GLU A 64 -8.78 -0.43 -7.07
CA GLU A 64 -8.43 -0.51 -8.48
C GLU A 64 -9.11 0.59 -9.29
N LYS A 65 -10.39 0.83 -9.01
CA LYS A 65 -11.15 1.89 -9.67
C LYS A 65 -10.61 3.27 -9.32
N LYS A 66 -10.32 3.49 -8.03
CA LYS A 66 -9.79 4.77 -7.57
C LYS A 66 -8.41 5.05 -8.17
N GLU A 67 -7.58 4.03 -8.29
CA GLU A 67 -6.27 4.17 -8.91
C GLU A 67 -6.39 4.55 -10.40
N GLU A 68 -7.33 3.93 -11.12
CA GLU A 68 -7.58 4.26 -12.53
C GLU A 68 -8.05 5.70 -12.74
N GLU A 69 -8.84 6.21 -11.81
CA GLU A 69 -9.41 7.56 -11.88
C GLU A 69 -8.43 8.64 -11.43
N SER A 70 -7.34 8.27 -10.75
CA SER A 70 -6.39 9.22 -10.19
C SER A 70 -5.20 9.47 -11.09
N ASN A 71 -4.78 10.73 -11.15
CA ASN A 71 -3.61 11.14 -11.93
C ASN A 71 -2.34 11.25 -11.09
N GLN A 72 -2.46 11.27 -9.75
CA GLN A 72 -1.32 11.49 -8.85
C GLN A 72 -1.44 10.66 -7.58
N ILE A 73 -0.31 10.09 -7.16
CA ILE A 73 -0.23 9.32 -5.91
C ILE A 73 -0.47 10.19 -4.66
N LEU A 74 -0.36 11.51 -4.81
CA LEU A 74 -0.57 12.44 -3.70
C LEU A 74 -1.95 12.27 -3.06
N GLU A 75 -2.95 11.92 -3.84
CA GLU A 75 -4.30 11.66 -3.33
C GLU A 75 -4.32 10.53 -2.30
N PHE A 76 -3.45 9.53 -2.49
CA PHE A 76 -3.37 8.38 -1.58
C PHE A 76 -2.49 8.68 -0.37
N THR A 77 -1.32 9.26 -0.61
CA THR A 77 -0.35 9.53 0.45
C THR A 77 -0.81 10.62 1.41
N LYS A 78 -1.62 11.55 0.96
CA LYS A 78 -2.16 12.65 1.77
C LYS A 78 -2.83 12.16 3.06
N GLU A 79 -3.58 11.07 2.97
CA GLU A 79 -4.25 10.49 4.13
C GLU A 79 -3.29 9.63 4.96
N ILE A 80 -2.43 8.85 4.29
CA ILE A 80 -1.52 7.91 4.96
C ILE A 80 -0.52 8.65 5.85
N LYS A 81 -0.05 9.82 5.44
CA LYS A 81 0.95 10.58 6.19
C LYS A 81 0.48 11.02 7.58
N LYS A 82 -0.83 10.98 7.83
CA LYS A 82 -1.42 11.37 9.12
C LYS A 82 -1.28 10.30 10.21
N TYR A 83 -0.92 9.08 9.83
CA TYR A 83 -0.83 7.98 10.77
C TYR A 83 0.56 7.89 11.41
N SER A 84 0.71 6.98 12.40
CA SER A 84 1.97 6.84 13.14
C SER A 84 3.13 6.46 12.22
N SER A 85 4.36 6.73 12.67
CA SER A 85 5.55 6.37 11.92
C SER A 85 5.63 4.85 11.71
N ASP A 86 5.26 4.06 12.72
CA ASP A 86 5.25 2.60 12.59
C ASP A 86 4.32 2.14 11.48
N PHE A 87 3.15 2.76 11.37
CA PHE A 87 2.18 2.43 10.32
C PHE A 87 2.73 2.82 8.94
N ARG A 88 3.31 4.01 8.83
CA ARG A 88 3.89 4.48 7.56
C ARG A 88 5.05 3.59 7.11
N PHE A 89 5.90 3.16 8.06
CA PHE A 89 6.99 2.23 7.78
C PHE A 89 6.46 0.89 7.27
N LYS A 90 5.34 0.42 7.83
CA LYS A 90 4.70 -0.81 7.39
C LYS A 90 4.24 -0.71 5.93
N ILE A 91 3.70 0.44 5.53
CA ILE A 91 3.30 0.66 4.14
C ILE A 91 4.50 0.59 3.20
N ILE A 92 5.62 1.21 3.60
CA ILE A 92 6.86 1.14 2.80
C ILE A 92 7.36 -0.31 2.69
N GLU A 93 7.28 -1.06 3.78
CA GLU A 93 7.66 -2.48 3.79
C GLU A 93 6.84 -3.28 2.78
N ILE A 94 5.52 -3.07 2.76
CA ILE A 94 4.62 -3.73 1.81
C ILE A 94 4.97 -3.36 0.36
N LEU A 95 5.29 -2.09 0.11
CA LEU A 95 5.70 -1.65 -1.23
C LEU A 95 6.94 -2.41 -1.70
N TRP A 96 7.94 -2.60 -0.83
CA TRP A 96 9.12 -3.39 -1.17
C TRP A 96 8.79 -4.86 -1.40
N GLU A 97 7.84 -5.42 -0.64
CA GLU A 97 7.39 -6.80 -0.86
C GLU A 97 6.78 -6.98 -2.25
N ILE A 98 6.00 -5.99 -2.70
CA ILE A 98 5.40 -6.01 -4.04
C ILE A 98 6.50 -5.92 -5.11
N VAL A 99 7.46 -5.01 -4.93
CA VAL A 99 8.56 -4.81 -5.88
C VAL A 99 9.38 -6.09 -6.04
N TYR A 100 9.65 -6.80 -4.96
CA TYR A 100 10.47 -8.01 -5.00
C TYR A 100 9.68 -9.29 -5.30
N SER A 101 8.36 -9.19 -5.47
CA SER A 101 7.52 -10.37 -5.67
C SER A 101 7.81 -11.11 -6.97
N ASP A 102 8.29 -10.42 -7.98
CA ASP A 102 8.64 -11.01 -9.28
C ASP A 102 10.14 -11.34 -9.41
N GLY A 103 10.92 -11.08 -8.37
CA GLY A 103 12.35 -11.33 -8.36
C GLY A 103 13.20 -10.30 -9.10
N THR A 104 12.58 -9.30 -9.70
CA THR A 104 13.29 -8.24 -10.41
C THR A 104 13.16 -6.91 -9.66
N ASN A 105 14.23 -6.11 -9.69
CA ASN A 105 14.25 -4.79 -9.08
C ASN A 105 14.27 -3.75 -10.20
N ASP A 106 13.09 -3.21 -10.52
CA ASP A 106 12.96 -2.19 -11.56
C ASP A 106 13.31 -0.83 -10.97
N ILE A 107 14.09 -0.04 -11.73
CA ILE A 107 14.48 1.31 -11.31
C ILE A 107 13.27 2.23 -11.15
N TYR A 108 12.23 2.05 -11.96
CA TYR A 108 11.00 2.85 -11.85
C TYR A 108 10.25 2.57 -10.57
N GLU A 109 10.20 1.30 -10.15
CA GLU A 109 9.57 0.89 -8.90
C GLU A 109 10.34 1.45 -7.70
N SER A 110 11.68 1.39 -7.75
CA SER A 110 12.54 1.96 -6.69
C SER A 110 12.36 3.47 -6.59
N ASN A 111 12.25 4.16 -7.72
CA ASN A 111 12.01 5.59 -7.76
C ASN A 111 10.65 5.96 -7.19
N LEU A 112 9.63 5.14 -7.47
CA LEU A 112 8.31 5.35 -6.88
C LEU A 112 8.37 5.27 -5.36
N ILE A 113 9.04 4.23 -4.84
CA ILE A 113 9.14 4.05 -3.38
C ILE A 113 9.87 5.22 -2.74
N ARG A 114 10.96 5.70 -3.36
CA ARG A 114 11.68 6.88 -2.87
C ARG A 114 10.75 8.09 -2.81
N ARG A 115 9.94 8.30 -3.84
CA ARG A 115 8.98 9.41 -3.88
C ARG A 115 7.92 9.27 -2.79
N VAL A 116 7.37 8.06 -2.61
CA VAL A 116 6.40 7.79 -1.55
C VAL A 116 7.02 8.04 -0.17
N CYS A 117 8.27 7.62 0.03
CA CYS A 117 8.98 7.88 1.29
C CYS A 117 9.04 9.38 1.59
N GLY A 118 9.36 10.20 0.58
CA GLY A 118 9.36 11.65 0.74
C GLY A 118 8.00 12.19 1.16
N LEU A 119 6.94 11.68 0.54
CA LEU A 119 5.57 12.11 0.84
C LEU A 119 5.08 11.63 2.20
N LEU A 120 5.61 10.51 2.70
CA LEU A 120 5.20 9.92 3.98
C LEU A 120 6.17 10.26 5.12
N TYR A 121 7.14 11.15 4.87
CA TYR A 121 8.15 11.55 5.87
C TYR A 121 8.99 10.37 6.38
N VAL A 122 9.33 9.44 5.49
CA VAL A 122 10.24 8.33 5.77
C VAL A 122 11.62 8.69 5.22
N SER A 123 12.64 8.70 6.10
CA SER A 123 13.99 9.07 5.70
C SER A 123 14.62 8.04 4.77
N ASP A 124 15.65 8.47 4.02
CA ASP A 124 16.39 7.54 3.16
C ASP A 124 17.04 6.43 3.98
N LYS A 125 17.50 6.73 5.19
CA LYS A 125 18.08 5.75 6.09
C LYS A 125 17.05 4.68 6.48
N ASP A 126 15.87 5.11 6.91
CA ASP A 126 14.81 4.19 7.30
C ASP A 126 14.32 3.37 6.12
N ASN A 127 14.19 3.98 4.96
CA ASN A 127 13.84 3.28 3.73
C ASN A 127 14.86 2.19 3.40
N GLY A 128 16.15 2.49 3.53
CA GLY A 128 17.21 1.51 3.30
C GLY A 128 17.16 0.33 4.25
N ILE A 129 16.87 0.60 5.53
CA ILE A 129 16.73 -0.45 6.55
C ILE A 129 15.54 -1.36 6.21
N ILE A 130 14.41 -0.77 5.84
CA ILE A 130 13.20 -1.52 5.48
C ILE A 130 13.46 -2.38 4.25
N LYS A 131 14.10 -1.81 3.23
CA LYS A 131 14.46 -2.53 2.01
C LYS A 131 15.30 -3.78 2.32
N LEU A 132 16.33 -3.63 3.15
CA LEU A 132 17.20 -4.74 3.54
C LEU A 132 16.43 -5.81 4.31
N LYS A 133 15.52 -5.40 5.19
CA LYS A 133 14.68 -6.33 5.94
C LYS A 133 13.83 -7.17 5.00
N VAL A 134 13.22 -6.57 3.99
CA VAL A 134 12.41 -7.30 3.01
C VAL A 134 13.27 -8.23 2.17
N GLN A 135 14.44 -7.78 1.72
CA GLN A 135 15.37 -8.62 0.96
C GLN A 135 15.78 -9.87 1.72
N LYS A 136 16.08 -9.73 3.02
CA LYS A 136 16.46 -10.87 3.87
C LYS A 136 15.30 -11.84 4.06
N LYS A 137 14.10 -11.34 4.18
CA LYS A 137 12.89 -12.12 4.39
C LYS A 137 12.56 -13.01 3.19
N LEU A 138 12.93 -12.57 1.98
CA LEU A 138 12.63 -13.27 0.74
C LEU A 138 13.71 -14.26 0.32
N LYS A 139 14.80 -14.31 1.05
CA LYS A 139 15.85 -15.33 0.83
C LYS A 139 15.47 -16.61 1.59
#